data_e874a6516a177b83fd629a1f7e6cd4e9
#
_entry.id   e874a6516a177b83fd629a1f7e6cd4e9
#
_cell.length_a   1.000
_cell.length_b   1.000
_cell.length_c   1.000
_cell.angle_alpha   90.00
_cell.angle_beta   90.00
_cell.angle_gamma   90.00
#
_symmetry.space_group_name_H-M   'P 1'
#
loop_
_entity.id
_entity.type
_entity.pdbx_description
1 polymer ?
#
loop_
_entity_poly.entity_id
_entity_poly.type
_entity_poly.pdbx_seq_one_letter_code
_entity_poly.pdbx_strand_id
1 'polypeptide(L)'
;MGAYIRTENLYKSFYNKKEKNDVLKGIDLNINKGEIFGIVGFSGAGKSTLVRCINRLEEPDSGKVWIGDTEITALNKKQLAERRKKIGMVFQQFNLFDSMTVFQNIAYPLKLVKTPKKEIESKVDKLLKLVGLSDKKYAYPGSLSGGQKQRVGIARALANDPDVLLSDEATSALDPQSTLSILDLLEQVNKELGVTIIMITHELEAAKRICSKVAVLENGSITESGKTSDIFLDPKSSTGKIFLEVYKEFRQNDTFTGGGGI
;
A
#
# COMPACT_ATOMS: atom_id res chain seq x y z
N MET A 1 -11.41 -9.36 19.55
CA MET A 1 -11.75 -9.33 18.11
C MET A 1 -10.58 -9.93 17.35
N GLY A 2 -10.82 -10.88 16.43
CA GLY A 2 -9.76 -11.50 15.63
C GLY A 2 -9.18 -10.54 14.59
N ALA A 3 -8.01 -10.87 14.05
CA ALA A 3 -7.39 -10.12 12.96
C ALA A 3 -8.31 -10.07 11.73
N TYR A 4 -8.37 -8.90 11.07
CA TYR A 4 -9.20 -8.69 9.87
C TYR A 4 -8.52 -9.20 8.60
N ILE A 5 -7.19 -8.99 8.48
CA ILE A 5 -6.40 -9.61 7.43
C ILE A 5 -5.41 -10.55 8.12
N ARG A 6 -5.38 -11.81 7.67
CA ARG A 6 -4.51 -12.83 8.23
C ARG A 6 -3.87 -13.64 7.11
N THR A 7 -2.58 -13.90 7.24
CA THR A 7 -1.89 -14.92 6.45
C THR A 7 -1.40 -16.03 7.37
N GLU A 8 -1.49 -17.26 6.91
CA GLU A 8 -1.08 -18.45 7.66
C GLU A 8 -0.13 -19.26 6.80
N ASN A 9 1.12 -19.31 7.25
CA ASN A 9 2.18 -20.15 6.65
C ASN A 9 2.26 -19.95 5.13
N LEU A 10 2.30 -18.70 4.66
CA LEU A 10 2.19 -18.34 3.25
C LEU A 10 3.55 -18.49 2.56
N TYR A 11 3.60 -19.29 1.51
CA TYR A 11 4.78 -19.53 0.69
C TYR A 11 4.58 -19.07 -0.74
N LYS A 12 5.65 -18.52 -1.35
CA LYS A 12 5.70 -18.21 -2.77
C LYS A 12 7.11 -18.35 -3.32
N SER A 13 7.22 -19.07 -4.42
CA SER A 13 8.46 -19.24 -5.17
C SER A 13 8.25 -18.87 -6.63
N PHE A 14 9.30 -18.41 -7.27
CA PHE A 14 9.34 -18.23 -8.72
C PHE A 14 10.41 -19.14 -9.32
N TYR A 15 10.17 -19.59 -10.53
CA TYR A 15 11.11 -20.44 -11.25
C TYR A 15 11.71 -19.66 -12.43
N ASN A 16 13.03 -19.56 -12.46
CA ASN A 16 13.78 -19.03 -13.60
C ASN A 16 14.57 -20.19 -14.23
N LYS A 17 14.11 -20.66 -15.41
CA LYS A 17 14.63 -21.85 -16.09
C LYS A 17 14.59 -23.08 -15.18
N LYS A 18 15.68 -23.39 -14.44
CA LYS A 18 15.75 -24.56 -13.52
C LYS A 18 15.98 -24.16 -12.06
N GLU A 19 16.20 -22.87 -11.80
CA GLU A 19 16.46 -22.39 -10.44
C GLU A 19 15.15 -21.95 -9.77
N LYS A 20 14.90 -22.50 -8.59
CA LYS A 20 13.81 -22.11 -7.70
C LYS A 20 14.27 -20.95 -6.81
N ASN A 21 13.54 -19.85 -6.84
CA ASN A 21 13.76 -18.71 -5.95
C ASN A 21 12.59 -18.62 -4.97
N ASP A 22 12.82 -18.97 -3.71
CA ASP A 22 11.85 -18.89 -2.63
C ASP A 22 11.75 -17.44 -2.13
N VAL A 23 10.67 -16.74 -2.51
CA VAL A 23 10.46 -15.31 -2.22
C VAL A 23 9.67 -15.10 -0.94
N LEU A 24 8.69 -15.94 -0.62
CA LEU A 24 7.99 -15.93 0.67
C LEU A 24 8.16 -17.29 1.34
N LYS A 25 8.48 -17.27 2.64
CA LYS A 25 8.91 -18.45 3.40
C LYS A 25 8.14 -18.56 4.71
N GLY A 26 6.87 -18.97 4.64
CA GLY A 26 6.02 -19.15 5.83
C GLY A 26 5.63 -17.83 6.47
N ILE A 27 4.96 -16.96 5.74
CA ILE A 27 4.55 -15.64 6.26
C ILE A 27 3.27 -15.76 7.07
N ASP A 28 3.38 -15.40 8.35
CA ASP A 28 2.27 -15.23 9.28
C ASP A 28 2.10 -13.75 9.62
N LEU A 29 0.92 -13.19 9.31
CA LEU A 29 0.56 -11.81 9.59
C LEU A 29 -0.84 -11.70 10.18
N ASN A 30 -1.02 -10.73 11.07
CA ASN A 30 -2.31 -10.40 11.66
C ASN A 30 -2.48 -8.88 11.66
N ILE A 31 -3.47 -8.37 10.92
CA ILE A 31 -3.75 -6.95 10.76
C ILE A 31 -5.19 -6.69 11.20
N ASN A 32 -5.42 -5.69 12.05
CA ASN A 32 -6.74 -5.36 12.55
C ASN A 32 -7.54 -4.54 11.53
N LYS A 33 -8.87 -4.58 11.64
CA LYS A 33 -9.75 -3.75 10.82
C LYS A 33 -9.53 -2.26 11.10
N GLY A 34 -9.47 -1.45 10.04
CA GLY A 34 -9.27 0.00 10.14
C GLY A 34 -7.85 0.42 10.55
N GLU A 35 -6.89 -0.51 10.57
CA GLU A 35 -5.49 -0.24 10.88
C GLU A 35 -4.72 0.21 9.63
N ILE A 36 -3.78 1.14 9.80
CA ILE A 36 -2.72 1.36 8.80
C ILE A 36 -1.53 0.53 9.26
N PHE A 37 -1.21 -0.51 8.49
CA PHE A 37 -0.16 -1.47 8.79
C PHE A 37 0.97 -1.36 7.78
N GLY A 38 2.21 -1.20 8.26
CA GLY A 38 3.41 -1.11 7.41
C GLY A 38 4.07 -2.47 7.20
N ILE A 39 4.52 -2.75 5.97
CA ILE A 39 5.45 -3.84 5.68
C ILE A 39 6.73 -3.18 5.18
N VAL A 40 7.78 -3.26 6.00
CA VAL A 40 9.07 -2.63 5.72
C VAL A 40 10.15 -3.67 5.46
N GLY A 41 11.18 -3.32 4.71
CA GLY A 41 12.29 -4.22 4.38
C GLY A 41 13.05 -3.71 3.16
N PHE A 42 14.24 -4.26 2.92
CA PHE A 42 15.06 -3.90 1.76
C PHE A 42 14.41 -4.28 0.42
N SER A 43 14.91 -3.68 -0.66
CA SER A 43 14.51 -4.08 -2.01
C SER A 43 14.78 -5.59 -2.21
N GLY A 44 13.86 -6.29 -2.87
CA GLY A 44 13.98 -7.74 -3.07
C GLY A 44 13.56 -8.62 -1.87
N ALA A 45 13.20 -8.06 -0.71
CA ALA A 45 12.77 -8.86 0.45
C ALA A 45 11.46 -9.65 0.26
N GLY A 46 10.69 -9.37 -0.80
CA GLY A 46 9.42 -10.05 -1.10
C GLY A 46 8.16 -9.24 -0.80
N LYS A 47 8.29 -7.96 -0.42
CA LYS A 47 7.16 -7.10 0.00
C LYS A 47 6.03 -7.00 -1.03
N SER A 48 6.33 -6.64 -2.27
CA SER A 48 5.33 -6.54 -3.35
C SER A 48 4.73 -7.90 -3.68
N THR A 49 5.51 -8.98 -3.61
CA THR A 49 5.01 -10.36 -3.78
C THR A 49 4.00 -10.70 -2.70
N LEU A 50 4.27 -10.35 -1.43
CA LEU A 50 3.37 -10.60 -0.32
C LEU A 50 2.01 -9.91 -0.54
N VAL A 51 2.01 -8.62 -0.88
CA VAL A 51 0.77 -7.88 -1.15
C VAL A 51 0.02 -8.44 -2.36
N ARG A 52 0.73 -8.84 -3.40
CA ARG A 52 0.11 -9.51 -4.57
C ARG A 52 -0.45 -10.89 -4.23
N CYS A 53 0.13 -11.61 -3.28
CA CYS A 53 -0.45 -12.84 -2.75
C CYS A 53 -1.70 -12.58 -1.90
N ILE A 54 -1.74 -11.48 -1.12
CA ILE A 54 -2.90 -11.13 -0.29
C ILE A 54 -4.16 -10.91 -1.15
N ASN A 55 -4.04 -10.30 -2.33
CA ASN A 55 -5.17 -10.15 -3.26
C ASN A 55 -5.19 -11.20 -4.37
N ARG A 56 -4.30 -12.22 -4.29
CA ARG A 56 -4.11 -13.30 -5.27
C ARG A 56 -3.86 -12.83 -6.70
N LEU A 57 -3.28 -11.65 -6.91
CA LEU A 57 -2.67 -11.29 -8.19
C LEU A 57 -1.51 -12.23 -8.51
N GLU A 58 -0.76 -12.62 -7.46
CA GLU A 58 0.16 -13.75 -7.48
C GLU A 58 -0.47 -14.88 -6.67
N GLU A 59 -0.59 -16.06 -7.29
CA GLU A 59 -1.10 -17.25 -6.61
C GLU A 59 -0.03 -17.77 -5.63
N PRO A 60 -0.30 -17.86 -4.31
CA PRO A 60 0.64 -18.47 -3.38
C PRO A 60 0.81 -19.97 -3.68
N ASP A 61 1.99 -20.52 -3.40
CA ASP A 61 2.27 -21.93 -3.60
C ASP A 61 1.62 -22.79 -2.50
N SER A 62 1.55 -22.24 -1.29
CA SER A 62 0.85 -22.86 -0.14
C SER A 62 0.54 -21.82 0.93
N GLY A 63 -0.19 -22.22 1.96
CA GLY A 63 -0.67 -21.36 3.04
C GLY A 63 -2.03 -20.75 2.74
N LYS A 64 -2.50 -19.89 3.63
CA LYS A 64 -3.84 -19.31 3.57
C LYS A 64 -3.80 -17.80 3.71
N VAL A 65 -4.75 -17.14 3.06
CA VAL A 65 -5.00 -15.69 3.19
C VAL A 65 -6.47 -15.49 3.53
N TRP A 66 -6.71 -14.72 4.60
CA TRP A 66 -8.04 -14.36 5.06
C TRP A 66 -8.23 -12.84 5.01
N ILE A 67 -9.43 -12.39 4.60
CA ILE A 67 -9.87 -11.00 4.72
C ILE A 67 -11.27 -11.01 5.31
N GLY A 68 -11.42 -10.55 6.54
CA GLY A 68 -12.59 -10.80 7.36
C GLY A 68 -12.78 -12.30 7.58
N ASP A 69 -14.00 -12.77 7.37
CA ASP A 69 -14.35 -14.19 7.51
C ASP A 69 -14.14 -14.99 6.20
N THR A 70 -13.56 -14.37 5.17
CA THR A 70 -13.40 -14.99 3.85
C THR A 70 -11.97 -15.46 3.64
N GLU A 71 -11.78 -16.76 3.43
CA GLU A 71 -10.51 -17.34 2.96
C GLU A 71 -10.34 -17.05 1.47
N ILE A 72 -9.45 -16.10 1.16
CA ILE A 72 -9.20 -15.65 -0.22
C ILE A 72 -8.58 -16.76 -1.06
N THR A 73 -7.71 -17.56 -0.47
CA THR A 73 -7.04 -18.69 -1.13
C THR A 73 -7.97 -19.83 -1.54
N ALA A 74 -9.11 -19.99 -0.87
CA ALA A 74 -10.11 -21.01 -1.20
C ALA A 74 -11.12 -20.58 -2.28
N LEU A 75 -11.17 -19.29 -2.65
CA LEU A 75 -12.16 -18.78 -3.59
C LEU A 75 -11.93 -19.29 -5.02
N ASN A 76 -13.01 -19.65 -5.72
CA ASN A 76 -12.95 -19.86 -7.17
C ASN A 76 -12.79 -18.50 -7.92
N LYS A 77 -12.50 -18.58 -9.23
CA LYS A 77 -12.25 -17.38 -10.06
C LYS A 77 -13.37 -16.34 -10.00
N LYS A 78 -14.63 -16.75 -10.00
CA LYS A 78 -15.80 -15.85 -9.95
C LYS A 78 -15.91 -15.18 -8.59
N GLN A 79 -15.81 -15.94 -7.51
CA GLN A 79 -15.84 -15.41 -6.14
C GLN A 79 -14.66 -14.46 -5.87
N LEU A 80 -13.45 -14.80 -6.34
CA LEU A 80 -12.27 -13.96 -6.22
C LEU A 80 -12.45 -12.62 -6.97
N ALA A 81 -13.02 -12.65 -8.19
CA ALA A 81 -13.30 -11.43 -8.94
C ALA A 81 -14.28 -10.50 -8.18
N GLU A 82 -15.32 -11.06 -7.55
CA GLU A 82 -16.24 -10.29 -6.69
C GLU A 82 -15.51 -9.72 -5.46
N ARG A 83 -14.69 -10.53 -4.78
CA ARG A 83 -13.96 -10.08 -3.58
C ARG A 83 -12.95 -8.99 -3.88
N ARG A 84 -12.25 -9.08 -5.03
CA ARG A 84 -11.28 -8.05 -5.47
C ARG A 84 -11.91 -6.67 -5.69
N LYS A 85 -13.22 -6.56 -5.94
CA LYS A 85 -13.91 -5.26 -6.01
C LYS A 85 -13.85 -4.48 -4.70
N LYS A 86 -13.66 -5.19 -3.58
CA LYS A 86 -13.52 -4.63 -2.23
C LYS A 86 -12.07 -4.51 -1.75
N ILE A 87 -11.11 -4.70 -2.65
CA ILE A 87 -9.69 -4.54 -2.39
C ILE A 87 -9.16 -3.51 -3.40
N GLY A 88 -8.89 -2.31 -2.92
CA GLY A 88 -8.21 -1.28 -3.72
C GLY A 88 -6.71 -1.54 -3.77
N MET A 89 -6.07 -1.15 -4.89
CA MET A 89 -4.61 -1.23 -5.01
C MET A 89 -4.05 0.05 -5.62
N VAL A 90 -3.05 0.59 -4.95
CA VAL A 90 -2.26 1.75 -5.36
C VAL A 90 -0.86 1.25 -5.71
N PHE A 91 -0.37 1.61 -6.88
CA PHE A 91 0.89 1.12 -7.45
C PHE A 91 1.96 2.21 -7.43
N GLN A 92 3.23 1.80 -7.40
CA GLN A 92 4.39 2.65 -7.49
C GLN A 92 4.40 3.49 -8.79
N GLN A 93 4.06 2.90 -9.93
CA GLN A 93 4.08 3.53 -11.26
C GLN A 93 2.73 4.12 -11.67
N PHE A 94 1.87 4.51 -10.72
CA PHE A 94 0.53 5.10 -10.92
C PHE A 94 -0.44 4.22 -11.73
N ASN A 95 0.00 3.53 -12.76
CA ASN A 95 -0.74 2.64 -13.68
C ASN A 95 -2.04 3.30 -14.22
N LEU A 96 -1.97 4.59 -14.55
CA LEU A 96 -3.08 5.29 -15.18
C LEU A 96 -3.17 4.95 -16.66
N PHE A 97 -4.39 4.99 -17.20
CA PHE A 97 -4.62 4.90 -18.63
C PHE A 97 -4.35 6.27 -19.25
N ASP A 98 -3.27 6.44 -19.98
CA ASP A 98 -2.83 7.72 -20.56
C ASP A 98 -3.82 8.27 -21.59
N SER A 99 -4.56 7.39 -22.27
CA SER A 99 -5.60 7.75 -23.25
C SER A 99 -6.93 8.15 -22.61
N MET A 100 -7.04 8.09 -21.29
CA MET A 100 -8.26 8.41 -20.52
C MET A 100 -8.03 9.65 -19.67
N THR A 101 -9.09 10.49 -19.55
CA THR A 101 -9.07 11.60 -18.59
C THR A 101 -9.02 11.12 -17.14
N VAL A 102 -8.74 12.02 -16.20
CA VAL A 102 -8.82 11.76 -14.76
C VAL A 102 -10.18 11.19 -14.38
N PHE A 103 -11.28 11.82 -14.84
CA PHE A 103 -12.64 11.31 -14.65
C PHE A 103 -12.77 9.86 -15.12
N GLN A 104 -12.31 9.58 -16.34
CA GLN A 104 -12.43 8.25 -16.94
C GLN A 104 -11.60 7.19 -16.21
N ASN A 105 -10.40 7.54 -15.74
CA ASN A 105 -9.56 6.67 -14.92
C ASN A 105 -10.26 6.28 -13.62
N ILE A 106 -10.83 7.24 -12.88
CA ILE A 106 -11.54 6.99 -11.62
C ILE A 106 -12.87 6.26 -11.87
N ALA A 107 -13.59 6.59 -12.94
CA ALA A 107 -14.85 5.95 -13.31
C ALA A 107 -14.68 4.50 -13.81
N TYR A 108 -13.48 4.11 -14.23
CA TYR A 108 -13.26 2.81 -14.88
C TYR A 108 -13.70 1.61 -14.02
N PRO A 109 -13.30 1.49 -12.72
CA PRO A 109 -13.77 0.39 -11.88
C PRO A 109 -15.29 0.36 -11.70
N LEU A 110 -15.94 1.53 -11.62
CA LEU A 110 -17.39 1.65 -11.48
C LEU A 110 -18.14 1.16 -12.73
N LYS A 111 -17.58 1.44 -13.92
CA LYS A 111 -18.13 0.94 -15.18
C LYS A 111 -18.05 -0.59 -15.28
N LEU A 112 -16.97 -1.19 -14.79
CA LEU A 112 -16.80 -2.65 -14.79
C LEU A 112 -17.86 -3.36 -13.94
N VAL A 113 -18.33 -2.72 -12.87
CA VAL A 113 -19.40 -3.26 -12.02
C VAL A 113 -20.79 -2.78 -12.47
N LYS A 114 -20.88 -2.12 -13.64
CA LYS A 114 -22.14 -1.63 -14.25
C LYS A 114 -22.90 -0.62 -13.39
N THR A 115 -22.20 0.22 -12.62
CA THR A 115 -22.80 1.31 -11.86
C THR A 115 -23.55 2.29 -12.79
N PRO A 116 -24.74 2.79 -12.44
CA PRO A 116 -25.50 3.75 -13.24
C PRO A 116 -24.70 5.05 -13.49
N LYS A 117 -24.83 5.63 -14.69
CA LYS A 117 -24.03 6.81 -15.11
C LYS A 117 -24.14 8.00 -14.14
N LYS A 118 -25.33 8.30 -13.64
CA LYS A 118 -25.55 9.41 -12.67
C LYS A 118 -24.81 9.17 -11.35
N GLU A 119 -24.78 7.93 -10.89
CA GLU A 119 -24.07 7.53 -9.68
C GLU A 119 -22.55 7.59 -9.86
N ILE A 120 -22.04 7.17 -11.04
CA ILE A 120 -20.61 7.28 -11.39
C ILE A 120 -20.17 8.75 -11.30
N GLU A 121 -20.93 9.67 -11.89
CA GLU A 121 -20.58 11.11 -11.90
C GLU A 121 -20.50 11.67 -10.48
N SER A 122 -21.55 11.45 -9.68
CA SER A 122 -21.58 11.89 -8.28
C SER A 122 -20.43 11.30 -7.45
N LYS A 123 -20.11 10.01 -7.64
CA LYS A 123 -19.07 9.34 -6.89
C LYS A 123 -17.67 9.81 -7.29
N VAL A 124 -17.43 9.98 -8.59
CA VAL A 124 -16.15 10.52 -9.07
C VAL A 124 -15.93 11.94 -8.58
N ASP A 125 -16.96 12.80 -8.56
CA ASP A 125 -16.84 14.16 -8.04
C ASP A 125 -16.51 14.19 -6.54
N LYS A 126 -17.10 13.29 -5.74
CA LYS A 126 -16.75 13.14 -4.32
C LYS A 126 -15.29 12.69 -4.14
N LEU A 127 -14.85 11.72 -4.93
CA LEU A 127 -13.46 11.23 -4.87
C LEU A 127 -12.47 12.30 -5.34
N LEU A 128 -12.79 13.06 -6.38
CA LEU A 128 -11.95 14.18 -6.84
C LEU A 128 -11.82 15.25 -5.77
N LYS A 129 -12.89 15.55 -5.04
CA LYS A 129 -12.86 16.47 -3.90
C LYS A 129 -11.98 15.93 -2.77
N LEU A 130 -12.11 14.64 -2.42
CA LEU A 130 -11.31 13.99 -1.38
C LEU A 130 -9.82 14.08 -1.69
N VAL A 131 -9.42 13.83 -2.95
CA VAL A 131 -8.00 13.86 -3.35
C VAL A 131 -7.51 15.25 -3.79
N GLY A 132 -8.37 16.30 -3.72
CA GLY A 132 -8.00 17.69 -4.04
C GLY A 132 -7.71 17.95 -5.52
N LEU A 133 -8.43 17.27 -6.44
CA LEU A 133 -8.23 17.37 -7.89
C LEU A 133 -9.52 17.70 -8.66
N SER A 134 -10.47 18.42 -8.06
CA SER A 134 -11.75 18.77 -8.71
C SER A 134 -11.55 19.57 -10.00
N ASP A 135 -10.53 20.44 -10.05
CA ASP A 135 -10.17 21.26 -11.22
C ASP A 135 -9.51 20.45 -12.36
N LYS A 136 -9.05 19.24 -12.08
CA LYS A 136 -8.36 18.34 -13.04
C LYS A 136 -9.27 17.26 -13.63
N LYS A 137 -10.58 17.30 -13.37
CA LYS A 137 -11.55 16.27 -13.78
C LYS A 137 -11.39 15.79 -15.23
N TYR A 138 -11.15 16.71 -16.15
CA TYR A 138 -11.04 16.41 -17.58
C TYR A 138 -9.60 16.46 -18.13
N ALA A 139 -8.61 16.65 -17.26
CA ALA A 139 -7.20 16.58 -17.63
C ALA A 139 -6.79 15.15 -17.98
N TYR A 140 -5.73 15.01 -18.78
CA TYR A 140 -5.10 13.73 -19.08
C TYR A 140 -3.87 13.50 -18.19
N PRO A 141 -3.49 12.23 -17.90
CA PRO A 141 -2.34 11.94 -17.06
C PRO A 141 -1.04 12.63 -17.47
N GLY A 142 -0.81 12.83 -18.77
CA GLY A 142 0.38 13.50 -19.28
C GLY A 142 0.56 14.95 -18.81
N SER A 143 -0.52 15.63 -18.41
CA SER A 143 -0.49 17.00 -17.89
C SER A 143 -0.41 17.11 -16.37
N LEU A 144 -0.31 15.98 -15.66
CA LEU A 144 -0.30 15.92 -14.20
C LEU A 144 1.11 15.72 -13.64
N SER A 145 1.39 16.33 -12.48
CA SER A 145 2.58 16.00 -11.70
C SER A 145 2.54 14.56 -11.17
N GLY A 146 3.67 14.02 -10.70
CA GLY A 146 3.74 12.68 -10.09
C GLY A 146 2.79 12.54 -8.92
N GLY A 147 2.79 13.50 -7.99
CA GLY A 147 1.87 13.52 -6.85
C GLY A 147 0.38 13.59 -7.27
N GLN A 148 0.05 14.35 -8.32
CA GLN A 148 -1.31 14.39 -8.87
C GLN A 148 -1.71 13.05 -9.49
N LYS A 149 -0.82 12.41 -10.27
CA LYS A 149 -1.06 11.06 -10.81
C LYS A 149 -1.33 10.05 -9.70
N GLN A 150 -0.56 10.12 -8.62
CA GLN A 150 -0.75 9.23 -7.47
C GLN A 150 -2.09 9.45 -6.77
N ARG A 151 -2.52 10.71 -6.60
CA ARG A 151 -3.84 11.04 -6.07
C ARG A 151 -4.97 10.51 -6.94
N VAL A 152 -4.84 10.54 -8.28
CA VAL A 152 -5.78 9.88 -9.20
C VAL A 152 -5.78 8.37 -9.01
N GLY A 153 -4.61 7.75 -8.84
CA GLY A 153 -4.47 6.33 -8.54
C GLY A 153 -5.19 5.92 -7.26
N ILE A 154 -5.04 6.72 -6.19
CA ILE A 154 -5.75 6.53 -4.92
C ILE A 154 -7.27 6.67 -5.11
N ALA A 155 -7.73 7.74 -5.76
CA ALA A 155 -9.15 7.93 -6.03
C ALA A 155 -9.77 6.77 -6.83
N ARG A 156 -9.05 6.25 -7.84
CA ARG A 156 -9.46 5.08 -8.61
C ARG A 156 -9.54 3.82 -7.74
N ALA A 157 -8.56 3.62 -6.85
CA ALA A 157 -8.54 2.47 -5.94
C ALA A 157 -9.71 2.51 -4.93
N LEU A 158 -10.19 3.70 -4.57
CA LEU A 158 -11.32 3.93 -3.67
C LEU A 158 -12.68 3.84 -4.36
N ALA A 159 -12.74 3.78 -5.70
CA ALA A 159 -13.99 3.93 -6.46
C ALA A 159 -15.09 2.92 -6.11
N ASN A 160 -14.74 1.69 -5.74
CA ASN A 160 -15.69 0.64 -5.38
C ASN A 160 -15.92 0.50 -3.86
N ASP A 161 -15.64 1.53 -3.05
CA ASP A 161 -15.72 1.52 -1.59
C ASP A 161 -15.03 0.28 -1.02
N PRO A 162 -13.70 0.18 -1.15
CA PRO A 162 -12.97 -0.99 -0.71
C PRO A 162 -12.92 -1.07 0.82
N ASP A 163 -12.88 -2.30 1.35
CA ASP A 163 -12.64 -2.56 2.77
C ASP A 163 -11.13 -2.51 3.09
N VAL A 164 -10.31 -2.80 2.08
CA VAL A 164 -8.84 -2.88 2.15
C VAL A 164 -8.21 -2.06 1.03
N LEU A 165 -7.19 -1.28 1.35
CA LEU A 165 -6.34 -0.58 0.40
C LEU A 165 -4.92 -1.12 0.51
N LEU A 166 -4.41 -1.68 -0.57
CA LEU A 166 -3.04 -2.17 -0.69
C LEU A 166 -2.20 -1.08 -1.37
N SER A 167 -1.18 -0.59 -0.69
CA SER A 167 -0.29 0.48 -1.18
C SER A 167 1.10 -0.10 -1.41
N ASP A 168 1.45 -0.34 -2.68
CA ASP A 168 2.72 -0.92 -3.10
C ASP A 168 3.68 0.21 -3.51
N GLU A 169 4.54 0.64 -2.57
CA GLU A 169 5.54 1.70 -2.74
C GLU A 169 4.98 3.00 -3.35
N ALA A 170 3.80 3.42 -2.91
CA ALA A 170 3.05 4.52 -3.50
C ALA A 170 3.73 5.91 -3.41
N THR A 171 4.81 6.04 -2.65
CA THR A 171 5.55 7.30 -2.45
C THR A 171 6.94 7.31 -3.07
N SER A 172 7.50 6.14 -3.41
CA SER A 172 8.91 5.99 -3.80
C SER A 172 9.34 6.74 -5.08
N ALA A 173 8.39 7.11 -5.93
CA ALA A 173 8.63 7.86 -7.18
C ALA A 173 8.30 9.36 -7.05
N LEU A 174 8.09 9.86 -5.83
CA LEU A 174 7.63 11.23 -5.57
C LEU A 174 8.73 12.07 -4.91
N ASP A 175 8.63 13.38 -5.10
CA ASP A 175 9.41 14.33 -4.33
C ASP A 175 8.94 14.36 -2.85
N PRO A 176 9.77 14.86 -1.90
CA PRO A 176 9.46 14.82 -0.47
C PRO A 176 8.14 15.53 -0.10
N GLN A 177 7.81 16.64 -0.75
CA GLN A 177 6.58 17.38 -0.47
C GLN A 177 5.35 16.59 -0.95
N SER A 178 5.42 16.01 -2.13
CA SER A 178 4.39 15.13 -2.67
C SER A 178 4.22 13.87 -1.80
N THR A 179 5.32 13.28 -1.32
CA THR A 179 5.31 12.14 -0.38
C THR A 179 4.50 12.48 0.87
N LEU A 180 4.81 13.58 1.58
CA LEU A 180 4.05 14.00 2.75
C LEU A 180 2.56 14.16 2.45
N SER A 181 2.24 14.81 1.35
CA SER A 181 0.88 15.05 0.89
C SER A 181 0.10 13.75 0.60
N ILE A 182 0.77 12.70 0.10
CA ILE A 182 0.15 11.39 -0.11
C ILE A 182 -0.04 10.64 1.20
N LEU A 183 0.91 10.72 2.13
CA LEU A 183 0.77 10.13 3.46
C LEU A 183 -0.41 10.75 4.23
N ASP A 184 -0.56 12.08 4.20
CA ASP A 184 -1.70 12.78 4.81
C ASP A 184 -3.02 12.33 4.19
N LEU A 185 -3.06 12.18 2.87
CA LEU A 185 -4.24 11.67 2.16
C LEU A 185 -4.58 10.23 2.58
N LEU A 186 -3.61 9.33 2.71
CA LEU A 186 -3.85 7.96 3.15
C LEU A 186 -4.38 7.92 4.60
N GLU A 187 -3.84 8.76 5.48
CA GLU A 187 -4.32 8.90 6.84
C GLU A 187 -5.76 9.44 6.88
N GLN A 188 -6.07 10.47 6.08
CA GLN A 188 -7.42 11.00 5.93
C GLN A 188 -8.39 9.93 5.43
N VAL A 189 -8.05 9.19 4.37
CA VAL A 189 -8.84 8.09 3.82
C VAL A 189 -9.12 7.02 4.88
N ASN A 190 -8.11 6.63 5.66
CA ASN A 190 -8.28 5.66 6.73
C ASN A 190 -9.26 6.18 7.81
N LYS A 191 -9.10 7.42 8.27
CA LYS A 191 -9.94 8.05 9.31
C LYS A 191 -11.38 8.27 8.85
N GLU A 192 -11.58 8.78 7.62
CA GLU A 192 -12.91 9.14 7.13
C GLU A 192 -13.72 7.93 6.62
N LEU A 193 -13.04 6.97 5.98
CA LEU A 193 -13.71 5.84 5.32
C LEU A 193 -13.57 4.52 6.10
N GLY A 194 -12.75 4.47 7.15
CA GLY A 194 -12.52 3.25 7.94
C GLY A 194 -11.82 2.12 7.18
N VAL A 195 -11.18 2.42 6.06
CA VAL A 195 -10.49 1.45 5.20
C VAL A 195 -9.24 0.93 5.89
N THR A 196 -9.05 -0.39 5.92
CA THR A 196 -7.80 -1.00 6.38
C THR A 196 -6.71 -0.81 5.32
N ILE A 197 -5.55 -0.26 5.68
CA ILE A 197 -4.47 0.02 4.73
C ILE A 197 -3.27 -0.87 5.02
N ILE A 198 -2.77 -1.58 4.01
CA ILE A 198 -1.45 -2.22 4.04
C ILE A 198 -0.52 -1.37 3.18
N MET A 199 0.49 -0.80 3.80
CA MET A 199 1.48 0.05 3.16
C MET A 199 2.82 -0.65 3.06
N ILE A 200 3.28 -0.89 1.83
CA ILE A 200 4.64 -1.32 1.56
C ILE A 200 5.51 -0.09 1.35
N THR A 201 6.62 -0.04 2.04
CA THR A 201 7.63 1.00 1.84
C THR A 201 9.02 0.53 2.28
N HIS A 202 10.05 1.08 1.67
CA HIS A 202 11.42 1.06 2.18
C HIS A 202 11.77 2.38 2.88
N GLU A 203 10.85 3.35 2.89
CA GLU A 203 10.98 4.64 3.56
C GLU A 203 10.44 4.55 4.98
N LEU A 204 11.33 4.49 5.95
CA LEU A 204 10.96 4.32 7.36
C LEU A 204 10.18 5.48 7.93
N GLU A 205 10.54 6.70 7.54
CA GLU A 205 9.84 7.90 7.99
C GLU A 205 8.37 7.88 7.58
N ALA A 206 8.09 7.37 6.36
CA ALA A 206 6.73 7.20 5.88
C ALA A 206 5.95 6.19 6.76
N ALA A 207 6.56 5.02 7.04
CA ALA A 207 5.95 4.02 7.91
C ALA A 207 5.75 4.54 9.35
N LYS A 208 6.76 5.22 9.92
CA LYS A 208 6.71 5.80 11.26
C LYS A 208 5.63 6.87 11.39
N ARG A 209 5.39 7.64 10.33
CA ARG A 209 4.43 8.73 10.33
C ARG A 209 2.99 8.24 10.45
N ILE A 210 2.59 7.23 9.67
CA ILE A 210 1.16 6.87 9.54
C ILE A 210 0.82 5.44 9.98
N CYS A 211 1.79 4.52 10.08
CA CYS A 211 1.51 3.14 10.46
C CYS A 211 1.44 2.99 11.98
N SER A 212 0.37 2.37 12.49
CA SER A 212 0.24 2.02 13.92
C SER A 212 1.12 0.84 14.30
N LYS A 213 1.27 -0.12 13.38
CA LYS A 213 2.14 -1.28 13.50
C LYS A 213 2.89 -1.51 12.21
N VAL A 214 4.02 -2.19 12.34
CA VAL A 214 4.83 -2.62 11.19
C VAL A 214 5.27 -4.07 11.34
N ALA A 215 5.55 -4.70 10.21
CA ALA A 215 6.28 -5.95 10.11
C ALA A 215 7.55 -5.74 9.28
N VAL A 216 8.67 -6.28 9.75
CA VAL A 216 9.95 -6.25 9.05
C VAL A 216 10.08 -7.55 8.26
N LEU A 217 10.17 -7.43 6.95
CA LEU A 217 10.34 -8.55 6.02
C LEU A 217 11.81 -8.64 5.60
N GLU A 218 12.47 -9.75 5.92
CA GLU A 218 13.86 -10.04 5.55
C GLU A 218 13.93 -11.39 4.85
N ASN A 219 14.56 -11.44 3.68
CA ASN A 219 14.83 -12.69 2.95
C ASN A 219 13.59 -13.63 2.83
N GLY A 220 12.42 -13.03 2.67
CA GLY A 220 11.16 -13.75 2.50
C GLY A 220 10.48 -14.19 3.80
N SER A 221 10.94 -13.76 4.97
CA SER A 221 10.34 -14.09 6.28
C SER A 221 10.06 -12.83 7.10
N ILE A 222 9.01 -12.86 7.93
CA ILE A 222 8.79 -11.82 8.93
C ILE A 222 9.72 -12.06 10.11
N THR A 223 10.67 -11.17 10.31
CA THR A 223 11.66 -11.28 11.40
C THR A 223 11.23 -10.52 12.66
N GLU A 224 10.37 -9.51 12.49
CA GLU A 224 9.87 -8.71 13.58
C GLU A 224 8.52 -8.11 13.21
N SER A 225 7.57 -8.04 14.16
CA SER A 225 6.29 -7.37 13.98
C SER A 225 5.76 -6.84 15.30
N GLY A 226 5.23 -5.61 15.30
CA GLY A 226 4.73 -4.97 16.51
C GLY A 226 4.32 -3.52 16.30
N LYS A 227 4.14 -2.80 17.40
CA LYS A 227 3.87 -1.36 17.34
C LYS A 227 5.03 -0.64 16.68
N THR A 228 4.72 0.31 15.81
CA THR A 228 5.73 1.08 15.11
C THR A 228 6.71 1.75 16.08
N SER A 229 6.21 2.35 17.18
CA SER A 229 7.05 2.96 18.21
C SER A 229 8.11 2.01 18.76
N ASP A 230 7.72 0.78 19.07
CA ASP A 230 8.59 -0.17 19.76
C ASP A 230 9.71 -0.67 18.83
N ILE A 231 9.34 -1.01 17.58
CA ILE A 231 10.30 -1.47 16.54
C ILE A 231 11.31 -0.39 16.17
N PHE A 232 10.89 0.89 16.16
CA PHE A 232 11.80 1.99 15.84
C PHE A 232 12.66 2.45 17.03
N LEU A 233 12.26 2.12 18.27
CA LEU A 233 13.07 2.44 19.46
C LEU A 233 14.12 1.36 19.77
N ASP A 234 13.73 0.09 19.66
CA ASP A 234 14.59 -1.07 19.99
C ASP A 234 14.37 -2.21 18.98
N PRO A 235 14.86 -2.06 17.73
CA PRO A 235 14.70 -3.08 16.71
C PRO A 235 15.53 -4.33 17.05
N LYS A 236 14.92 -5.50 16.91
CA LYS A 236 15.55 -6.81 17.13
C LYS A 236 16.10 -7.38 15.82
N SER A 237 15.42 -7.11 14.71
CA SER A 237 15.79 -7.55 13.38
C SER A 237 17.06 -6.86 12.86
N SER A 238 17.82 -7.52 11.99
CA SER A 238 19.01 -6.92 11.36
C SER A 238 18.65 -5.71 10.50
N THR A 239 17.60 -5.82 9.72
CA THR A 239 17.06 -4.70 8.90
C THR A 239 16.62 -3.53 9.80
N GLY A 240 15.89 -3.80 10.88
CA GLY A 240 15.47 -2.76 11.82
C GLY A 240 16.65 -2.02 12.45
N LYS A 241 17.72 -2.72 12.82
CA LYS A 241 18.95 -2.12 13.37
C LYS A 241 19.65 -1.22 12.36
N ILE A 242 19.86 -1.70 11.13
CA ILE A 242 20.45 -0.88 10.05
C ILE A 242 19.58 0.36 9.80
N PHE A 243 18.29 0.19 9.78
CA PHE A 243 17.36 1.29 9.62
C PHE A 243 17.47 2.32 10.75
N LEU A 244 17.61 1.89 12.01
CA LEU A 244 17.80 2.80 13.14
C LEU A 244 19.15 3.52 13.08
N GLU A 245 20.21 2.86 12.64
CA GLU A 245 21.53 3.46 12.45
C GLU A 245 21.49 4.57 11.40
N VAL A 246 20.97 4.28 10.22
CA VAL A 246 20.80 5.26 9.14
C VAL A 246 19.98 6.47 9.62
N TYR A 247 18.90 6.23 10.36
CA TYR A 247 18.09 7.30 10.93
C TYR A 247 18.85 8.18 11.91
N LYS A 248 19.69 7.59 12.78
CA LYS A 248 20.50 8.33 13.75
C LYS A 248 21.58 9.18 13.06
N GLU A 249 22.24 8.65 12.05
CA GLU A 249 23.24 9.38 11.27
C GLU A 249 22.67 10.61 10.57
N PHE A 250 21.50 10.50 9.95
CA PHE A 250 20.84 11.63 9.32
C PHE A 250 20.47 12.73 10.34
N ARG A 251 19.99 12.37 11.52
CA ARG A 251 19.65 13.35 12.57
C ARG A 251 20.87 14.03 13.20
N GLN A 252 22.00 13.35 13.32
CA GLN A 252 23.22 13.95 13.86
C GLN A 252 23.85 14.95 12.89
N ASN A 253 23.69 14.76 11.59
CA ASN A 253 24.17 15.69 10.57
C ASN A 253 23.33 16.97 10.43
N ASP A 254 22.06 16.94 10.82
CA ASP A 254 21.20 18.15 10.84
C ASP A 254 21.57 19.15 11.95
N THR A 255 22.40 18.76 12.94
CA THR A 255 22.87 19.68 13.98
C THR A 255 24.09 20.52 13.56
N PHE A 256 24.65 20.32 12.35
CA PHE A 256 25.88 21.01 11.90
C PHE A 256 25.68 22.29 11.06
N THR A 257 24.44 22.77 10.84
CA THR A 257 24.20 24.02 10.09
C THR A 257 23.64 25.17 10.93
N GLY A 258 23.84 25.14 12.24
CA GLY A 258 23.40 26.20 13.17
C GLY A 258 24.53 26.90 13.92
N GLY A 259 25.68 27.12 13.28
CA GLY A 259 26.81 27.79 13.95
C GLY A 259 27.76 28.48 12.99
N GLY A 260 27.41 29.67 12.57
CA GLY A 260 28.27 30.55 11.77
C GLY A 260 27.73 31.95 11.78
N GLY A 261 27.96 32.65 12.91
CA GLY A 261 27.79 34.07 12.95
C GLY A 261 28.77 34.80 12.05
N ILE A 262 28.37 35.86 11.49
CA ILE A 262 28.92 37.25 11.66
C ILE A 262 27.88 38.18 11.04
#